data_4a0397ac9c3bfe1fd1ca1a33e47685fe
#
_entry.id   4a0397ac9c3bfe1fd1ca1a33e47685fe
#
_cell.length_a   1.000
_cell.length_b   1.000
_cell.length_c   1.000
_cell.angle_alpha   90.00
_cell.angle_beta   90.00
_cell.angle_gamma   90.00
#
_symmetry.space_group_name_H-M   'P 1'
#
loop_
_entity.id
_entity.type
_entity.pdbx_description
1 polymer ?
#
loop_
_entity_poly.entity_id
_entity_poly.type
_entity_poly.pdbx_seq_one_letter_code
_entity_poly.pdbx_strand_id
1 'polypeptide(L)'
;GVEKVDRITLAGAFGSHIDVKYAMVLGMIPDCDLAKVTSAGNAAGTGARIALLNRGAREEIARVVKQVEKIETAVEAKFQEHFIGAMALPHKTDPYPHLAKAVNLPEPKTAASPDGDDGSRRRNRRRG
;
A
#
# COMPACT_ATOMS: atom_id res chain seq x y z
N GLY A 1 11.84 14.60 -0.48
CA GLY A 1 11.01 13.39 -0.53
C GLY A 1 10.64 13.06 -1.97
N VAL A 2 10.17 11.86 -2.20
CA VAL A 2 9.66 11.43 -3.51
C VAL A 2 8.18 11.82 -3.58
N GLU A 3 7.82 12.67 -4.53
CA GLU A 3 6.44 13.14 -4.70
C GLU A 3 5.61 12.25 -5.63
N LYS A 4 6.28 11.47 -6.47
CA LYS A 4 5.64 10.64 -7.49
C LYS A 4 6.37 9.32 -7.68
N VAL A 5 5.60 8.26 -7.85
CA VAL A 5 6.12 6.92 -8.20
C VAL A 5 5.82 6.64 -9.66
N ASP A 6 6.86 6.44 -10.47
CA ASP A 6 6.73 6.20 -11.91
C ASP A 6 6.52 4.71 -12.24
N ARG A 7 7.01 3.81 -11.39
CA ARG A 7 6.93 2.36 -11.58
C ARG A 7 7.01 1.63 -10.25
N ILE A 8 6.25 0.55 -10.12
CA ILE A 8 6.26 -0.33 -8.96
C ILE A 8 6.62 -1.74 -9.42
N THR A 9 7.56 -2.38 -8.75
CA THR A 9 7.88 -3.79 -8.97
C THR A 9 7.66 -4.55 -7.68
N LEU A 10 6.70 -5.47 -7.68
CA LEU A 10 6.40 -6.33 -6.55
C LEU A 10 7.30 -7.56 -6.60
N ALA A 11 8.07 -7.81 -5.56
CA ALA A 11 8.98 -8.95 -5.46
C ALA A 11 8.49 -9.96 -4.42
N GLY A 12 8.78 -11.23 -4.66
CA GLY A 12 8.40 -12.34 -3.78
C GLY A 12 7.16 -13.08 -4.23
N ALA A 13 6.89 -14.22 -3.59
CA ALA A 13 5.76 -15.10 -3.94
C ALA A 13 4.42 -14.38 -3.77
N PHE A 14 4.26 -13.62 -2.69
CA PHE A 14 3.05 -12.84 -2.43
C PHE A 14 2.77 -11.82 -3.54
N GLY A 15 3.79 -11.08 -3.99
CA GLY A 15 3.68 -10.11 -5.07
C GLY A 15 3.30 -10.71 -6.42
N SER A 16 3.46 -12.03 -6.60
CA SER A 16 3.05 -12.74 -7.82
C SER A 16 1.56 -13.06 -7.87
N HIS A 17 0.88 -13.07 -6.72
CA HIS A 17 -0.52 -13.47 -6.60
C HIS A 17 -1.46 -12.32 -6.22
N ILE A 18 -0.92 -11.17 -5.85
CA ILE A 18 -1.74 -10.03 -5.45
C ILE A 18 -2.37 -9.35 -6.66
N ASP A 19 -3.64 -9.02 -6.57
CA ASP A 19 -4.28 -8.12 -7.53
C ASP A 19 -3.80 -6.69 -7.28
N VAL A 20 -3.09 -6.14 -8.24
CA VAL A 20 -2.47 -4.81 -8.17
C VAL A 20 -3.49 -3.71 -7.93
N LYS A 21 -4.65 -3.79 -8.58
CA LYS A 21 -5.72 -2.80 -8.44
C LYS A 21 -6.25 -2.78 -7.00
N TYR A 22 -6.55 -3.96 -6.45
CA TYR A 22 -7.02 -4.05 -5.07
C TYR A 22 -5.93 -3.73 -4.05
N ALA A 23 -4.68 -4.07 -4.31
CA ALA A 23 -3.56 -3.64 -3.47
C ALA A 23 -3.46 -2.12 -3.38
N MET A 24 -3.70 -1.41 -4.49
CA MET A 24 -3.71 0.04 -4.54
C MET A 24 -4.96 0.63 -3.86
N VAL A 25 -6.15 0.03 -4.05
CA VAL A 25 -7.40 0.41 -3.35
C VAL A 25 -7.23 0.33 -1.83
N LEU A 26 -6.56 -0.72 -1.34
CA LEU A 26 -6.29 -0.94 0.08
C LEU A 26 -5.12 -0.09 0.62
N GLY A 27 -4.47 0.72 -0.22
CA GLY A 27 -3.33 1.53 0.21
C GLY A 27 -2.07 0.72 0.54
N MET A 28 -1.98 -0.54 0.10
CA MET A 28 -0.78 -1.37 0.30
C MET A 28 0.38 -0.95 -0.59
N ILE A 29 0.09 -0.27 -1.69
CA ILE A 29 1.06 0.32 -2.61
C ILE A 29 0.63 1.75 -2.94
N PRO A 30 1.59 2.68 -3.20
CA PRO A 30 1.27 4.06 -3.57
C PRO A 30 0.60 4.15 -4.93
N ASP A 31 -0.04 5.29 -5.21
CA ASP A 31 -0.68 5.55 -6.49
C ASP A 31 0.34 5.55 -7.64
N CYS A 32 0.05 4.79 -8.66
CA CYS A 32 0.85 4.67 -9.89
C CYS A 32 -0.05 4.21 -11.03
N ASP A 33 0.36 4.46 -12.26
CA ASP A 33 -0.28 3.86 -13.43
C ASP A 33 -0.26 2.33 -13.30
N LEU A 34 -1.43 1.69 -13.27
CA LEU A 34 -1.58 0.25 -13.09
C LEU A 34 -0.79 -0.55 -14.14
N ALA A 35 -0.63 -0.03 -15.36
CA ALA A 35 0.17 -0.66 -16.40
C ALA A 35 1.67 -0.68 -16.11
N LYS A 36 2.13 0.14 -15.15
CA LYS A 36 3.51 0.23 -14.71
C LYS A 36 3.79 -0.51 -13.41
N VAL A 37 2.79 -1.22 -12.88
CA VAL A 37 2.97 -2.10 -11.73
C VAL A 37 3.20 -3.53 -12.22
N THR A 38 4.35 -4.08 -11.91
CA THR A 38 4.79 -5.39 -12.39
C THR A 38 5.20 -6.31 -11.25
N SER A 39 5.15 -7.62 -11.49
CA SER A 39 5.68 -8.62 -10.55
C SER A 39 7.03 -9.16 -11.03
N ALA A 40 8.02 -9.19 -10.14
CA ALA A 40 9.32 -9.83 -10.36
C ALA A 40 9.34 -11.30 -9.89
N GLY A 41 8.22 -11.82 -9.37
CA GLY A 41 8.16 -13.18 -8.87
C GLY A 41 9.16 -13.45 -7.74
N ASN A 42 9.76 -14.63 -7.74
CA ASN A 42 10.78 -15.01 -6.74
C ASN A 42 12.13 -14.32 -7.01
N ALA A 43 12.20 -13.01 -6.74
CA ALA A 43 13.41 -12.23 -6.94
C ALA A 43 14.59 -12.72 -6.08
N ALA A 44 14.33 -13.19 -4.85
CA ALA A 44 15.36 -13.74 -3.96
C ALA A 44 15.99 -15.00 -4.54
N GLY A 45 15.18 -15.94 -5.04
CA GLY A 45 15.69 -17.14 -5.70
C GLY A 45 16.45 -16.83 -7.00
N THR A 46 15.98 -15.84 -7.76
CA THR A 46 16.68 -15.39 -8.96
C THR A 46 18.03 -14.76 -8.60
N GLY A 47 18.07 -13.89 -7.58
CA GLY A 47 19.30 -13.29 -7.08
C GLY A 47 20.31 -14.33 -6.56
N ALA A 48 19.84 -15.34 -5.84
CA ALA A 48 20.70 -16.43 -5.36
C ALA A 48 21.33 -17.21 -6.52
N ARG A 49 20.57 -17.51 -7.58
CA ARG A 49 21.12 -18.17 -8.79
C ARG A 49 22.16 -17.30 -9.50
N ILE A 50 21.90 -16.00 -9.63
CA ILE A 50 22.85 -15.05 -10.22
C ILE A 50 24.13 -15.02 -9.39
N ALA A 51 24.02 -14.91 -8.06
CA ALA A 51 25.17 -14.91 -7.16
C ALA A 51 25.98 -16.21 -7.22
N LEU A 52 25.32 -17.36 -7.43
CA LEU A 52 25.99 -18.65 -7.58
C LEU A 52 26.78 -18.73 -8.90
N LEU A 53 26.20 -18.27 -9.99
CA LEU A 53 26.72 -18.49 -11.33
C LEU A 53 27.65 -17.36 -11.84
N ASN A 54 27.59 -16.18 -11.23
CA ASN A 54 28.32 -15.01 -11.70
C ASN A 54 29.12 -14.35 -10.57
N ARG A 55 30.46 -14.43 -10.68
CA ARG A 55 31.37 -13.83 -9.70
C ARG A 55 31.26 -12.31 -9.63
N GLY A 56 31.14 -11.62 -10.78
CA GLY A 56 31.01 -10.17 -10.82
C GLY A 56 29.72 -9.69 -10.16
N ALA A 57 28.61 -10.45 -10.28
CA ALA A 57 27.36 -10.15 -9.60
C ALA A 57 27.49 -10.23 -8.07
N ARG A 58 28.33 -11.12 -7.53
CA ARG A 58 28.59 -11.16 -6.07
C ARG A 58 29.26 -9.88 -5.58
N GLU A 59 30.20 -9.36 -6.34
CA GLU A 59 30.90 -8.11 -6.02
C GLU A 59 29.93 -6.91 -6.09
N GLU A 60 29.08 -6.90 -7.10
CA GLU A 60 28.03 -5.89 -7.25
C GLU A 60 27.02 -5.94 -6.10
N ILE A 61 26.51 -7.12 -5.73
CA ILE A 61 25.60 -7.33 -4.59
C ILE A 61 26.24 -6.80 -3.31
N ALA A 62 27.50 -7.16 -3.03
CA ALA A 62 28.22 -6.70 -1.86
C ALA A 62 28.38 -5.16 -1.81
N ARG A 63 28.54 -4.53 -2.97
CA ARG A 63 28.61 -3.07 -3.10
C ARG A 63 27.25 -2.42 -2.85
N VAL A 64 26.17 -2.95 -3.47
CA VAL A 64 24.82 -2.40 -3.38
C VAL A 64 24.28 -2.50 -1.95
N VAL A 65 24.48 -3.64 -1.26
CA VAL A 65 24.03 -3.84 0.12
C VAL A 65 24.59 -2.78 1.07
N LYS A 66 25.81 -2.28 0.84
CA LYS A 66 26.41 -1.21 1.65
C LYS A 66 25.73 0.16 1.44
N GLN A 67 24.95 0.33 0.38
CA GLN A 67 24.23 1.57 0.07
C GLN A 67 22.80 1.55 0.58
N VAL A 68 22.33 0.40 1.10
CA VAL A 68 20.96 0.25 1.63
C VAL A 68 20.87 0.96 2.96
N GLU A 69 19.95 1.91 3.02
CA GLU A 69 19.57 2.59 4.25
C GLU A 69 18.30 1.95 4.81
N LYS A 70 18.33 1.60 6.09
CA LYS A 70 17.16 1.07 6.80
C LYS A 70 16.49 2.19 7.58
N ILE A 71 15.20 2.42 7.30
CA ILE A 71 14.38 3.34 8.08
C ILE A 71 13.64 2.53 9.16
N GLU A 72 13.91 2.88 10.42
CA GLU A 72 13.24 2.25 11.57
C GLU A 72 11.90 2.95 11.83
N THR A 73 10.80 2.27 11.52
CA THR A 73 9.45 2.83 11.69
C THR A 73 9.13 3.21 13.13
N ALA A 74 9.73 2.53 14.12
CA ALA A 74 9.52 2.82 15.53
C ALA A 74 10.08 4.19 15.99
N VAL A 75 11.06 4.74 15.27
CA VAL A 75 11.69 6.02 15.59
C VAL A 75 11.44 7.10 14.55
N GLU A 76 10.80 6.77 13.43
CA GLU A 76 10.45 7.73 12.40
C GLU A 76 9.33 8.66 12.89
N ALA A 77 9.65 9.96 13.00
CA ALA A 77 8.77 10.96 13.61
C ALA A 77 7.39 11.09 12.92
N LYS A 78 7.34 10.85 11.61
CA LYS A 78 6.11 10.96 10.81
C LYS A 78 5.37 9.63 10.63
N PHE A 79 5.91 8.53 11.14
CA PHE A 79 5.32 7.21 10.95
C PHE A 79 3.88 7.14 11.43
N GLN A 80 3.61 7.66 12.64
CA GLN A 80 2.28 7.64 13.23
C GLN A 80 1.27 8.45 12.43
N GLU A 81 1.67 9.60 11.91
CA GLU A 81 0.82 10.44 11.05
C GLU A 81 0.45 9.71 9.76
N HIS A 82 1.44 9.16 9.06
CA HIS A 82 1.22 8.39 7.84
C HIS A 82 0.40 7.13 8.08
N PHE A 83 0.63 6.44 9.20
CA PHE A 83 -0.12 5.25 9.58
C PHE A 83 -1.61 5.57 9.77
N ILE A 84 -1.95 6.63 10.50
CA ILE A 84 -3.34 7.05 10.72
C ILE A 84 -4.00 7.46 9.40
N GLY A 85 -3.29 8.17 8.52
CA GLY A 85 -3.77 8.54 7.19
C GLY A 85 -4.10 7.31 6.33
N ALA A 86 -3.24 6.30 6.38
CA ALA A 86 -3.38 5.08 5.60
C ALA A 86 -4.46 4.10 6.12
N MET A 87 -4.97 4.28 7.35
CA MET A 87 -6.06 3.45 7.88
C MET A 87 -7.42 3.70 7.22
N ALA A 88 -7.61 4.85 6.57
CA ALA A 88 -8.86 5.18 5.91
C ALA A 88 -8.94 4.56 4.51
N LEU A 89 -10.14 4.16 4.07
CA LEU A 89 -10.44 3.64 2.74
C LEU A 89 -11.60 4.43 2.12
N PRO A 90 -11.34 5.24 1.07
CA PRO A 90 -10.04 5.55 0.47
C PRO A 90 -9.12 6.30 1.43
N HIS A 91 -7.82 6.44 1.07
CA HIS A 91 -6.82 7.11 1.90
C HIS A 91 -7.29 8.51 2.33
N LYS A 92 -7.07 8.86 3.60
CA LYS A 92 -7.67 10.06 4.21
C LYS A 92 -7.20 11.37 3.56
N THR A 93 -5.95 11.45 3.19
CA THR A 93 -5.30 12.69 2.74
C THR A 93 -4.72 12.60 1.35
N ASP A 94 -4.19 11.45 0.95
CA ASP A 94 -3.50 11.33 -0.33
C ASP A 94 -4.47 11.09 -1.47
N PRO A 95 -4.40 11.89 -2.53
CA PRO A 95 -5.19 11.63 -3.73
C PRO A 95 -4.58 10.45 -4.49
N TYR A 96 -5.43 9.61 -5.07
CA TYR A 96 -5.06 8.48 -5.93
C TYR A 96 -5.54 8.75 -7.37
N PRO A 97 -4.94 9.69 -8.11
CA PRO A 97 -5.45 10.12 -9.40
C PRO A 97 -5.36 9.06 -10.50
N HIS A 98 -4.41 8.14 -10.45
CA HIS A 98 -4.32 7.02 -11.39
C HIS A 98 -5.37 5.97 -11.07
N LEU A 99 -5.51 5.61 -9.79
CA LEU A 99 -6.52 4.67 -9.33
C LEU A 99 -7.94 5.17 -9.61
N ALA A 100 -8.24 6.44 -9.39
CA ALA A 100 -9.54 7.05 -9.63
C ALA A 100 -10.00 6.97 -11.10
N LYS A 101 -9.08 6.87 -12.05
CA LYS A 101 -9.39 6.62 -13.47
C LYS A 101 -9.77 5.17 -13.76
N ALA A 102 -9.33 4.24 -12.94
CA ALA A 102 -9.50 2.80 -13.13
C ALA A 102 -10.63 2.21 -12.27
N VAL A 103 -11.01 2.89 -11.18
CA VAL A 103 -11.99 2.41 -10.20
C VAL A 103 -12.82 3.56 -9.66
N ASN A 104 -14.14 3.37 -9.57
CA ASN A 104 -15.00 4.26 -8.79
C ASN A 104 -14.79 3.98 -7.31
N LEU A 105 -14.03 4.84 -6.64
CA LEU A 105 -13.87 4.75 -5.20
C LEU A 105 -15.12 5.33 -4.51
N PRO A 106 -15.60 4.71 -3.40
CA PRO A 106 -16.65 5.29 -2.61
C PRO A 106 -16.19 6.63 -2.02
N GLU A 107 -17.12 7.58 -1.90
CA GLU A 107 -16.80 8.81 -1.18
C GLU A 107 -16.43 8.51 0.28
N PRO A 108 -15.44 9.23 0.83
CA PRO A 108 -15.11 9.09 2.25
C PRO A 108 -16.35 9.35 3.08
N LYS A 109 -16.78 8.36 3.88
CA LYS A 109 -17.83 8.61 4.86
C LYS A 109 -17.29 9.63 5.85
N THR A 110 -17.76 10.87 5.77
CA THR A 110 -17.61 11.81 6.88
C THR A 110 -18.14 11.13 8.12
N ALA A 111 -17.35 11.05 9.17
CA ALA A 111 -17.80 10.54 10.45
C ALA A 111 -19.12 11.25 10.78
N ALA A 112 -20.20 10.50 10.85
CA ALA A 112 -21.49 11.04 11.29
C ALA A 112 -21.23 11.66 12.66
N SER A 113 -21.60 12.94 12.81
CA SER A 113 -21.60 13.61 14.09
C SER A 113 -22.35 12.72 15.08
N PRO A 114 -21.89 12.58 16.35
CA PRO A 114 -22.53 11.70 17.34
C PRO A 114 -23.94 12.15 17.79
N ASP A 115 -24.49 13.20 17.19
CA ASP A 115 -25.83 13.73 17.45
C ASP A 115 -26.84 13.31 16.38
N GLY A 116 -27.03 12.02 16.22
CA GLY A 116 -28.08 11.39 15.41
C GLY A 116 -28.98 10.53 16.32
N ASP A 117 -29.92 11.18 16.99
CA ASP A 117 -31.05 10.65 17.72
C ASP A 117 -31.56 9.28 17.22
N ASP A 118 -31.16 8.20 17.88
CA ASP A 118 -31.78 6.87 17.76
C ASP A 118 -32.90 6.70 18.83
N GLY A 119 -33.76 7.73 18.97
CA GLY A 119 -34.91 7.72 19.87
C GLY A 119 -36.18 7.03 19.34
N SER A 120 -36.27 6.69 18.03
CA SER A 120 -37.56 6.32 17.44
C SER A 120 -37.84 4.82 17.26
N ARG A 121 -36.86 3.92 17.47
CA ARG A 121 -37.05 2.48 17.20
C ARG A 121 -37.38 1.59 18.40
N ARG A 122 -37.52 2.13 19.63
CA ARG A 122 -37.82 1.33 20.84
C ARG A 122 -39.29 1.35 21.30
N ARG A 123 -40.22 2.00 20.59
CA ARG A 123 -41.60 2.15 21.06
C ARG A 123 -42.61 1.16 20.49
N ASN A 124 -42.24 0.23 19.61
CA ASN A 124 -43.26 -0.62 18.95
C ASN A 124 -43.14 -2.13 19.29
N ARG A 125 -42.59 -2.49 20.46
CA ARG A 125 -42.50 -3.91 20.87
C ARG A 125 -43.15 -4.22 22.21
N ARG A 126 -44.13 -3.37 22.67
CA ARG A 126 -44.95 -3.65 23.86
C ARG A 126 -46.41 -3.30 23.57
N ARG A 127 -47.03 -3.96 22.64
CA ARG A 127 -48.49 -4.18 22.57
C ARG A 127 -48.70 -5.30 21.53
N GLY A 128 -48.90 -6.50 22.03
CA GLY A 128 -49.25 -7.72 21.33
C GLY A 128 -49.07 -8.89 22.22
#